data_0a767bfff742e6f727cbd74525771268
#
_entry.id   0a767bfff742e6f727cbd74525771268
#
_cell.length_a   1.000
_cell.length_b   1.000
_cell.length_c   1.000
_cell.angle_alpha   90.00
_cell.angle_beta   90.00
_cell.angle_gamma   90.00
#
_symmetry.space_group_name_H-M   'P 1'
#
loop_
_entity.id
_entity.type
_entity.pdbx_description
1 polymer ?
#
loop_
_entity_poly.entity_id
_entity_poly.type
_entity_poly.pdbx_seq_one_letter_code
_entity_poly.pdbx_strand_id
1 'polypeptide(L)'
;GYVIWASAPNIRIAYLGLGVIAPLGMSASWVPCNATVVRWFVDRRGTALAIATSGTSFANIVAPPVAATLVKAYGWRTALASFALTGGAAMLLSSIWFRRDPESMGQHPDGKHPPSQTDASSQEGLTAQQATRTMTYWLILCMYALTFLVVFVPFVHSNQFAIDLGVESV
;
A
#
# COMPACT_ATOMS: atom_id res chain seq x y z
N GLY A 1 8.30 3.54 11.89
CA GLY A 1 8.57 2.11 12.05
C GLY A 1 9.96 1.75 11.58
N TYR A 2 10.27 1.93 10.31
CA TYR A 2 11.56 1.52 9.71
C TYR A 2 12.78 2.26 10.30
N VAL A 3 12.66 3.54 10.63
CA VAL A 3 13.74 4.29 11.32
C VAL A 3 14.01 3.72 12.69
N ILE A 4 12.96 3.39 13.44
CA ILE A 4 13.08 2.75 14.76
C ILE A 4 13.74 1.38 14.64
N TRP A 5 13.40 0.61 13.62
CA TRP A 5 14.02 -0.67 13.36
C TRP A 5 15.50 -0.53 13.00
N ALA A 6 15.87 0.42 12.14
CA ALA A 6 17.26 0.68 11.75
C ALA A 6 18.16 1.06 12.95
N SER A 7 17.61 1.80 13.92
CA SER A 7 18.32 2.25 15.12
C SER A 7 18.12 1.34 16.34
N ALA A 8 17.40 0.22 16.21
CA ALA A 8 17.06 -0.62 17.33
C ALA A 8 18.30 -1.26 17.99
N PRO A 9 18.55 -1.02 19.29
CA PRO A 9 19.62 -1.67 20.04
C PRO A 9 19.26 -3.12 20.43
N ASN A 10 17.95 -3.42 20.54
CA ASN A 10 17.43 -4.71 20.97
C ASN A 10 16.39 -5.24 20.00
N ILE A 11 16.32 -6.58 19.89
CA ILE A 11 15.35 -7.27 19.04
C ILE A 11 13.88 -6.93 19.40
N ARG A 12 13.58 -6.64 20.65
CA ARG A 12 12.23 -6.25 21.10
C ARG A 12 11.79 -4.91 20.49
N ILE A 13 12.71 -3.93 20.42
CA ILE A 13 12.45 -2.62 19.81
C ILE A 13 12.33 -2.78 18.29
N ALA A 14 13.13 -3.67 17.69
CA ALA A 14 13.01 -4.01 16.29
C ALA A 14 11.63 -4.60 15.95
N TYR A 15 11.13 -5.52 16.75
CA TYR A 15 9.78 -6.10 16.59
C TYR A 15 8.67 -5.05 16.79
N LEU A 16 8.81 -4.14 17.74
CA LEU A 16 7.86 -3.03 17.91
C LEU A 16 7.85 -2.11 16.68
N GLY A 17 9.01 -1.75 16.17
CA GLY A 17 9.14 -0.89 14.99
C GLY A 17 8.53 -1.51 13.74
N LEU A 18 8.87 -2.76 13.46
CA LEU A 18 8.44 -3.46 12.25
C LEU A 18 7.05 -4.10 12.39
N GLY A 19 6.76 -4.71 13.56
CA GLY A 19 5.53 -5.49 13.75
C GLY A 19 4.31 -4.66 14.16
N VAL A 20 4.50 -3.48 14.73
CA VAL A 20 3.39 -2.62 15.19
C VAL A 20 3.37 -1.30 14.44
N ILE A 21 4.44 -0.52 14.53
CA ILE A 21 4.45 0.86 14.03
C ILE A 21 4.44 0.91 12.50
N ALA A 22 5.20 0.04 11.83
CA ALA A 22 5.23 0.03 10.37
C ALA A 22 3.88 -0.39 9.75
N PRO A 23 3.19 -1.46 10.20
CA PRO A 23 1.88 -1.83 9.68
C PRO A 23 0.80 -0.76 9.94
N LEU A 24 0.82 -0.10 11.10
CA LEU A 24 -0.09 1.03 11.37
C LEU A 24 0.12 2.18 10.38
N GLY A 25 1.37 2.53 10.08
CA GLY A 25 1.67 3.53 9.07
C GLY A 25 1.25 3.11 7.66
N MET A 26 1.46 1.85 7.30
CA MET A 26 1.03 1.32 5.99
C MET A 26 -0.48 1.34 5.82
N SER A 27 -1.24 0.95 6.85
CA SER A 27 -2.70 0.97 6.79
C SER A 27 -3.25 2.39 6.63
N ALA A 28 -2.62 3.37 7.29
CA ALA A 28 -2.99 4.78 7.18
C ALA A 28 -2.73 5.39 5.80
N SER A 29 -1.85 4.81 4.97
CA SER A 29 -1.61 5.29 3.61
C SER A 29 -2.42 4.51 2.56
N TRP A 30 -2.46 3.19 2.64
CA TRP A 30 -3.07 2.34 1.63
C TRP A 30 -4.58 2.55 1.49
N VAL A 31 -5.30 2.52 2.61
CA VAL A 31 -6.77 2.64 2.60
C VAL A 31 -7.24 4.02 2.14
N PRO A 32 -6.72 5.16 2.66
CA PRO A 32 -7.14 6.47 2.20
C PRO A 32 -6.81 6.72 0.73
N CYS A 33 -5.64 6.27 0.23
CA CYS A 33 -5.29 6.46 -1.17
C CYS A 33 -6.28 5.76 -2.10
N ASN A 34 -6.59 4.49 -1.84
CA ASN A 34 -7.56 3.74 -2.64
C ASN A 34 -8.97 4.34 -2.56
N ALA A 35 -9.39 4.74 -1.35
CA ALA A 35 -10.69 5.40 -1.15
C ALA A 35 -10.79 6.73 -1.91
N THR A 36 -9.71 7.50 -1.97
CA THR A 36 -9.66 8.75 -2.73
C THR A 36 -9.78 8.49 -4.22
N VAL A 37 -9.03 7.54 -4.78
CA VAL A 37 -9.12 7.18 -6.21
C VAL A 37 -10.56 6.81 -6.59
N VAL A 38 -11.24 6.02 -5.76
CA VAL A 38 -12.65 5.61 -6.01
C VAL A 38 -13.61 6.80 -5.96
N ARG A 39 -13.31 7.85 -5.19
CA ARG A 39 -14.13 9.06 -5.10
C ARG A 39 -13.92 10.00 -6.31
N TRP A 40 -12.71 10.10 -6.80
CA TRP A 40 -12.38 10.92 -7.97
C TRP A 40 -12.83 10.30 -9.28
N PHE A 41 -12.80 8.95 -9.38
CA PHE A 41 -13.17 8.23 -10.61
C PHE A 41 -14.37 7.31 -10.34
N VAL A 42 -15.51 7.63 -10.92
CA VAL A 42 -16.76 6.85 -10.78
C VAL A 42 -16.93 5.89 -11.95
N ASP A 43 -16.81 6.37 -13.17
CA ASP A 43 -17.05 5.57 -14.39
C ASP A 43 -15.95 4.54 -14.66
N ARG A 44 -14.69 4.88 -14.34
CA ARG A 44 -13.52 4.02 -14.63
C ARG A 44 -12.72 3.66 -13.38
N ARG A 45 -13.43 3.37 -12.28
CA ARG A 45 -12.81 3.05 -10.97
C ARG A 45 -11.74 1.97 -11.07
N GLY A 46 -12.03 0.88 -11.80
CA GLY A 46 -11.10 -0.24 -11.95
C GLY A 46 -9.80 0.15 -12.64
N THR A 47 -9.89 0.88 -13.74
CA THR A 47 -8.71 1.35 -14.48
C THR A 47 -7.89 2.34 -13.64
N ALA A 48 -8.56 3.28 -12.98
CA ALA A 48 -7.89 4.26 -12.11
C ALA A 48 -7.16 3.59 -10.95
N LEU A 49 -7.80 2.62 -10.27
CA LEU A 49 -7.18 1.81 -9.23
C LEU A 49 -6.00 0.98 -9.77
N ALA A 50 -6.14 0.35 -10.93
CA ALA A 50 -5.07 -0.43 -11.55
C ALA A 50 -3.84 0.43 -11.84
N ILE A 51 -4.04 1.64 -12.38
CA ILE A 51 -2.94 2.60 -12.61
C ILE A 51 -2.33 3.06 -11.29
N ALA A 52 -3.14 3.44 -10.31
CA ALA A 52 -2.64 3.89 -9.01
C ALA A 52 -1.83 2.80 -8.28
N THR A 53 -2.28 1.54 -8.34
CA THR A 53 -1.60 0.42 -7.69
C THR A 53 -0.40 -0.13 -8.48
N SER A 54 -0.27 0.17 -9.77
CA SER A 54 0.88 -0.25 -10.59
C SER A 54 2.22 0.26 -10.05
N GLY A 55 2.22 1.38 -9.33
CA GLY A 55 3.39 1.88 -8.61
C GLY A 55 3.98 0.87 -7.61
N THR A 56 3.15 0.03 -7.00
CA THR A 56 3.61 -1.02 -6.10
C THR A 56 4.40 -2.10 -6.84
N SER A 57 3.93 -2.50 -8.03
CA SER A 57 4.63 -3.47 -8.89
C SER A 57 5.97 -2.91 -9.36
N PHE A 58 6.00 -1.65 -9.77
CA PHE A 58 7.23 -0.97 -10.16
C PHE A 58 8.22 -0.89 -9.00
N ALA A 59 7.77 -0.55 -7.80
CA ALA A 59 8.60 -0.51 -6.60
C ALA A 59 9.20 -1.89 -6.28
N ASN A 60 8.44 -2.97 -6.43
CA ASN A 60 8.92 -4.33 -6.21
C ASN A 60 10.02 -4.79 -7.19
N ILE A 61 10.08 -4.20 -8.38
CA ILE A 61 11.15 -4.47 -9.36
C ILE A 61 12.40 -3.63 -9.03
N VAL A 62 12.22 -2.36 -8.69
CA VAL A 62 13.34 -1.40 -8.53
C VAL A 62 13.96 -1.46 -7.13
N ALA A 63 13.16 -1.63 -6.09
CA ALA A 63 13.66 -1.54 -4.71
C ALA A 63 14.67 -2.65 -4.34
N PRO A 64 14.51 -3.93 -4.71
CA PRO A 64 15.46 -4.96 -4.31
C PRO A 64 16.87 -4.74 -4.83
N PRO A 65 17.14 -4.46 -6.13
CA PRO A 65 18.50 -4.21 -6.60
C PRO A 65 19.11 -2.95 -5.98
N VAL A 66 18.33 -1.89 -5.78
CA VAL A 66 18.80 -0.69 -5.09
C VAL A 66 19.13 -0.99 -3.63
N ALA A 67 18.30 -1.78 -2.95
CA ALA A 67 18.58 -2.20 -1.58
C ALA A 67 19.86 -3.04 -1.50
N ALA A 68 20.06 -3.99 -2.40
CA ALA A 68 21.24 -4.83 -2.43
C ALA A 68 22.53 -4.00 -2.60
N THR A 69 22.55 -3.02 -3.51
CA THR A 69 23.70 -2.12 -3.70
C THR A 69 23.97 -1.26 -2.46
N LEU A 70 22.94 -0.71 -1.83
CA LEU A 70 23.07 0.08 -0.62
C LEU A 70 23.55 -0.75 0.57
N VAL A 71 23.05 -1.97 0.71
CA VAL A 71 23.48 -2.89 1.78
C VAL A 71 24.95 -3.28 1.61
N LYS A 72 25.40 -3.57 0.39
CA LYS A 72 26.81 -3.86 0.10
C LYS A 72 27.73 -2.67 0.39
N ALA A 73 27.31 -1.45 0.05
CA ALA A 73 28.15 -0.26 0.19
C ALA A 73 28.17 0.31 1.62
N TYR A 74 27.03 0.34 2.29
CA TYR A 74 26.87 1.09 3.56
C TYR A 74 26.30 0.26 4.73
N GLY A 75 26.05 -1.01 4.49
CA GLY A 75 25.42 -1.91 5.47
C GLY A 75 23.88 -1.76 5.55
N TRP A 76 23.26 -2.78 6.11
CA TRP A 76 21.79 -2.89 6.11
C TRP A 76 21.05 -1.81 6.89
N ARG A 77 21.65 -1.31 7.99
CA ARG A 77 21.05 -0.25 8.82
C ARG A 77 20.93 1.07 8.06
N THR A 78 22.01 1.45 7.38
CA THR A 78 22.06 2.69 6.57
C THR A 78 21.14 2.56 5.37
N ALA A 79 21.13 1.42 4.70
CA ALA A 79 20.20 1.15 3.59
C ALA A 79 18.74 1.29 4.04
N LEU A 80 18.37 0.68 5.15
CA LEU A 80 17.02 0.76 5.69
C LEU A 80 16.64 2.19 6.10
N ALA A 81 17.55 2.92 6.75
CA ALA A 81 17.33 4.31 7.13
C ALA A 81 17.15 5.21 5.90
N SER A 82 17.95 5.02 4.84
CA SER A 82 17.82 5.79 3.60
C SER A 82 16.47 5.55 2.91
N PHE A 83 16.01 4.31 2.80
CA PHE A 83 14.66 4.00 2.29
C PHE A 83 13.55 4.61 3.15
N ALA A 84 13.69 4.54 4.47
CA ALA A 84 12.71 5.11 5.39
C ALA A 84 12.63 6.63 5.28
N LEU A 85 13.77 7.31 5.13
CA LEU A 85 13.83 8.77 5.00
C LEU A 85 13.33 9.23 3.63
N THR A 86 13.80 8.61 2.55
CA THR A 86 13.37 8.98 1.19
C THR A 86 11.89 8.68 0.96
N GLY A 87 11.42 7.49 1.35
CA GLY A 87 10.01 7.12 1.27
C GLY A 87 9.13 8.00 2.16
N GLY A 88 9.58 8.27 3.40
CA GLY A 88 8.89 9.18 4.32
C GLY A 88 8.79 10.60 3.78
N ALA A 89 9.89 11.14 3.24
CA ALA A 89 9.90 12.47 2.62
C ALA A 89 8.96 12.53 1.40
N ALA A 90 9.01 11.52 0.54
CA ALA A 90 8.11 11.44 -0.62
C ALA A 90 6.63 11.39 -0.19
N MET A 91 6.30 10.62 0.85
CA MET A 91 4.92 10.56 1.38
C MET A 91 4.48 11.91 1.97
N LEU A 92 5.34 12.58 2.73
CA LEU A 92 5.03 13.90 3.28
C LEU A 92 4.83 14.94 2.18
N LEU A 93 5.71 14.98 1.18
CA LEU A 93 5.57 15.88 0.04
C LEU A 93 4.28 15.60 -0.74
N SER A 94 3.97 14.34 -1.01
CA SER A 94 2.73 13.95 -1.70
C SER A 94 1.49 14.33 -0.90
N SER A 95 1.54 14.29 0.44
CA SER A 95 0.40 14.61 1.29
C SER A 95 -0.03 16.09 1.20
N ILE A 96 0.88 16.99 0.84
CA ILE A 96 0.59 18.41 0.67
C ILE A 96 -0.41 18.65 -0.48
N TRP A 97 -0.28 17.88 -1.55
CA TRP A 97 -1.18 17.96 -2.72
C TRP A 97 -2.37 16.99 -2.65
N PHE A 98 -2.37 16.10 -1.66
CA PHE A 98 -3.41 15.10 -1.53
C PHE A 98 -4.75 15.75 -1.15
N ARG A 99 -5.76 15.63 -2.03
CA ARG A 99 -7.12 16.11 -1.80
C ARG A 99 -8.07 14.92 -1.76
N ARG A 100 -8.80 14.82 -0.67
CA ARG A 100 -9.66 13.67 -0.38
C ARG A 100 -10.85 13.58 -1.32
N ASP A 101 -11.51 14.71 -1.55
CA ASP A 101 -12.78 14.77 -2.26
C ASP A 101 -12.73 15.83 -3.37
N PRO A 102 -13.23 15.52 -4.60
CA PRO A 102 -13.31 16.51 -5.69
C PRO A 102 -14.23 17.68 -5.35
N GLU A 103 -15.30 17.43 -4.57
CA GLU A 103 -16.28 18.43 -4.16
C GLU A 103 -15.65 19.55 -3.34
N SER A 104 -14.63 19.26 -2.53
CA SER A 104 -13.89 20.27 -1.74
C SER A 104 -13.16 21.30 -2.62
N MET A 105 -12.99 21.00 -3.91
CA MET A 105 -12.36 21.87 -4.91
C MET A 105 -13.38 22.44 -5.93
N GLY A 106 -14.68 22.24 -5.70
CA GLY A 106 -15.73 22.63 -6.64
C GLY A 106 -15.73 21.81 -7.93
N GLN A 107 -15.12 20.63 -7.92
CA GLN A 107 -15.06 19.71 -9.04
C GLN A 107 -16.01 18.53 -8.80
N HIS A 108 -16.48 17.94 -9.89
CA HIS A 108 -17.28 16.72 -9.83
C HIS A 108 -16.45 15.49 -10.21
N PRO A 109 -16.79 14.29 -9.70
CA PRO A 109 -16.16 13.05 -10.12
C PRO A 109 -16.15 12.91 -11.64
N ASP A 110 -15.06 12.39 -12.22
CA ASP A 110 -14.83 12.27 -13.66
C ASP A 110 -14.93 13.60 -14.46
N GLY A 111 -14.94 14.76 -13.80
CA GLY A 111 -15.08 16.08 -14.44
C GLY A 111 -16.45 16.31 -15.09
N LYS A 112 -17.46 15.49 -14.78
CA LYS A 112 -18.81 15.58 -15.32
C LYS A 112 -19.70 16.48 -14.46
N HIS A 113 -20.74 17.07 -15.07
CA HIS A 113 -21.77 17.79 -14.32
C HIS A 113 -22.48 16.88 -13.30
N PRO A 114 -23.03 17.48 -12.23
CA PRO A 114 -23.69 16.69 -11.18
C PRO A 114 -24.73 15.74 -11.79
N PRO A 115 -24.74 14.47 -11.35
CA PRO A 115 -25.81 13.55 -11.73
C PRO A 115 -27.15 14.15 -11.31
N SER A 116 -28.15 14.00 -12.17
CA SER A 116 -29.52 14.40 -11.85
C SER A 116 -29.92 13.77 -10.52
N GLN A 117 -30.71 14.44 -9.70
CA GLN A 117 -31.09 14.02 -8.33
C GLN A 117 -31.60 12.57 -8.21
N THR A 118 -31.98 11.97 -9.32
CA THR A 118 -32.43 10.57 -9.41
C THR A 118 -31.30 9.55 -9.24
N ASP A 119 -30.04 9.92 -9.55
CA ASP A 119 -28.88 9.00 -9.47
C ASP A 119 -28.19 9.06 -8.11
N ALA A 120 -28.40 10.12 -7.35
CA ALA A 120 -27.81 10.29 -6.02
C ALA A 120 -28.38 9.31 -4.97
N SER A 121 -29.62 8.88 -5.12
CA SER A 121 -30.29 7.94 -4.20
C SER A 121 -29.79 6.50 -4.33
N SER A 122 -29.08 6.18 -5.42
CA SER A 122 -28.54 4.82 -5.66
C SER A 122 -27.14 4.59 -5.06
N GLN A 123 -26.54 5.60 -4.44
CA GLN A 123 -25.15 5.53 -3.92
C GLN A 123 -25.08 5.50 -2.39
N GLU A 124 -26.16 5.20 -1.69
CA GLU A 124 -26.08 4.91 -0.27
C GLU A 124 -25.23 3.65 -0.06
N GLY A 125 -23.97 3.84 0.26
CA GLY A 125 -23.06 2.74 0.60
C GLY A 125 -23.53 2.03 1.86
N LEU A 126 -23.35 0.72 1.91
CA LEU A 126 -23.63 -0.08 3.11
C LEU A 126 -22.77 0.42 4.28
N THR A 127 -23.36 0.54 5.46
CA THR A 127 -22.58 0.75 6.68
C THR A 127 -21.72 -0.48 6.97
N ALA A 128 -20.61 -0.31 7.70
CA ALA A 128 -19.72 -1.42 8.04
C ALA A 128 -20.47 -2.59 8.70
N GLN A 129 -21.44 -2.29 9.55
CA GLN A 129 -22.25 -3.30 10.22
C GLN A 129 -23.21 -4.04 9.26
N GLN A 130 -23.72 -3.36 8.25
CA GLN A 130 -24.52 -4.00 7.20
C GLN A 130 -23.65 -4.84 6.28
N ALA A 131 -22.46 -4.33 5.91
CA ALA A 131 -21.51 -5.05 5.06
C ALA A 131 -21.09 -6.38 5.68
N THR A 132 -20.74 -6.41 6.97
CA THR A 132 -20.35 -7.65 7.67
C THR A 132 -21.45 -8.69 7.77
N ARG A 133 -22.72 -8.32 7.55
CA ARG A 133 -23.87 -9.25 7.50
C ARG A 133 -24.08 -9.87 6.12
N THR A 134 -23.38 -9.38 5.09
CA THR A 134 -23.50 -9.90 3.74
C THR A 134 -22.51 -11.05 3.49
N MET A 135 -22.96 -12.09 2.81
CA MET A 135 -22.11 -13.21 2.38
C MET A 135 -20.99 -12.74 1.45
N THR A 136 -21.26 -11.74 0.62
CA THR A 136 -20.32 -11.12 -0.30
C THR A 136 -19.09 -10.56 0.41
N TYR A 137 -19.28 -9.92 1.58
CA TYR A 137 -18.17 -9.41 2.39
C TYR A 137 -17.21 -10.54 2.80
N TRP A 138 -17.74 -11.64 3.32
CA TRP A 138 -16.93 -12.78 3.78
C TRP A 138 -16.25 -13.52 2.64
N LEU A 139 -16.90 -13.63 1.48
CA LEU A 139 -16.30 -14.21 0.27
C LEU A 139 -15.11 -13.37 -0.21
N ILE A 140 -15.27 -12.04 -0.27
CA ILE A 140 -14.18 -11.13 -0.65
C ILE A 140 -13.03 -11.23 0.37
N LEU A 141 -13.33 -11.22 1.66
CA LEU A 141 -12.33 -11.34 2.72
C LEU A 141 -11.55 -12.66 2.60
N CYS A 142 -12.26 -13.77 2.41
CA CYS A 142 -11.65 -15.09 2.24
C CYS A 142 -10.77 -15.15 0.98
N MET A 143 -11.25 -14.60 -0.13
CA MET A 143 -10.50 -14.52 -1.38
C MET A 143 -9.19 -13.74 -1.20
N TYR A 144 -9.24 -12.56 -0.54
CA TYR A 144 -8.04 -11.79 -0.24
C TYR A 144 -7.08 -12.56 0.67
N ALA A 145 -7.60 -13.16 1.75
CA ALA A 145 -6.78 -13.94 2.68
C ALA A 145 -6.04 -15.11 2.00
N LEU A 146 -6.75 -15.86 1.17
CA LEU A 146 -6.17 -16.97 0.42
C LEU A 146 -5.16 -16.49 -0.63
N THR A 147 -5.46 -15.41 -1.35
CA THR A 147 -4.55 -14.82 -2.34
C THR A 147 -3.24 -14.39 -1.68
N PHE A 148 -3.32 -13.65 -0.58
CA PHE A 148 -2.13 -13.19 0.13
C PHE A 148 -1.34 -14.36 0.72
N LEU A 149 -2.00 -15.36 1.26
CA LEU A 149 -1.34 -16.56 1.78
C LEU A 149 -0.51 -17.26 0.68
N VAL A 150 -1.08 -17.44 -0.51
CA VAL A 150 -0.38 -18.09 -1.63
C VAL A 150 0.76 -17.22 -2.18
N VAL A 151 0.55 -15.91 -2.32
CA VAL A 151 1.55 -14.99 -2.89
C VAL A 151 2.73 -14.76 -1.95
N PHE A 152 2.50 -14.66 -0.65
CA PHE A 152 3.58 -14.39 0.30
C PHE A 152 4.54 -15.56 0.51
N VAL A 153 4.09 -16.81 0.38
CA VAL A 153 4.96 -17.98 0.55
C VAL A 153 6.14 -17.97 -0.44
N PRO A 154 5.94 -17.93 -1.77
CA PRO A 154 7.06 -17.86 -2.70
C PRO A 154 7.84 -16.56 -2.57
N PHE A 155 7.20 -15.43 -2.24
CA PHE A 155 7.87 -14.15 -2.10
C PHE A 155 8.89 -14.13 -0.95
N VAL A 156 8.57 -14.75 0.19
CA VAL A 156 9.47 -14.84 1.34
C VAL A 156 10.56 -15.88 1.12
N HIS A 157 10.25 -17.01 0.48
CA HIS A 157 11.17 -18.14 0.35
C HIS A 157 11.97 -18.14 -0.97
N SER A 158 11.64 -17.28 -1.95
CA SER A 158 12.30 -17.27 -3.26
C SER A 158 13.82 -17.09 -3.17
N ASN A 159 14.29 -16.22 -2.28
CA ASN A 159 15.72 -15.96 -2.12
C ASN A 159 16.44 -17.19 -1.53
N GLN A 160 15.87 -17.83 -0.52
CA GLN A 160 16.43 -19.03 0.06
C GLN A 160 16.44 -20.18 -0.94
N PHE A 161 15.38 -20.34 -1.70
CA PHE A 161 15.28 -21.35 -2.75
C PHE A 161 16.33 -21.14 -3.86
N ALA A 162 16.59 -19.90 -4.25
CA ALA A 162 17.63 -19.58 -5.23
C ALA A 162 19.05 -19.95 -4.71
N ILE A 163 19.34 -19.69 -3.44
CA ILE A 163 20.60 -20.08 -2.79
C ILE A 163 20.75 -21.60 -2.77
N ASP A 164 19.68 -22.34 -2.41
CA ASP A 164 19.67 -23.80 -2.35
C ASP A 164 19.88 -24.45 -3.73
N LEU A 165 19.49 -23.76 -4.81
CA LEU A 165 19.76 -24.16 -6.20
C LEU A 165 21.17 -23.81 -6.69
N GLY A 166 22.03 -23.21 -5.85
CA GLY A 166 23.38 -22.82 -6.22
C GLY A 166 23.48 -21.55 -7.05
N VAL A 167 22.42 -20.75 -7.12
CA VAL A 167 22.47 -19.40 -7.72
C VAL A 167 23.17 -18.47 -6.74
N GLU A 168 24.39 -18.06 -7.08
CA GLU A 168 25.13 -17.10 -6.26
C GLU A 168 24.30 -15.83 -6.06
N SER A 169 24.19 -15.37 -4.81
CA SER A 169 23.51 -14.11 -4.49
C SER A 169 24.23 -12.95 -5.18
N VAL A 170 23.55 -12.31 -6.11
CA VAL A 170 24.00 -11.10 -6.79
C VAL A 170 24.09 -9.93 -5.79
#